data_8b4e968b33a5554d17c581a41dc2cb69
#
_entry.id   8b4e968b33a5554d17c581a41dc2cb69
#
_cell.length_a   1.000
_cell.length_b   1.000
_cell.length_c   1.000
_cell.angle_alpha   90.00
_cell.angle_beta   90.00
_cell.angle_gamma   90.00
#
_symmetry.space_group_name_H-M   'P 1'
#
loop_
_entity.id
_entity.type
_entity.pdbx_description
1 polymer ?
#
loop_
_entity_poly.entity_id
_entity_poly.type
_entity_poly.pdbx_seq_one_letter_code
_entity_poly.pdbx_strand_id
1 'polypeptide(L)'
;MKKLILLAMLCVPGIALSSTKEALDYCATTESWAAQKVIDAAFERNKQLDRMKATSSLIERHKLVKGKKPITFEDWGQLYTQTIEISIPYIDNHKKPVIFIASSIISAEECSLTEVAYFDITPENN
;
A
#
# COMPACT_ATOMS: atom_id res chain seq x y z
N MET A 1 10.60 -46.94 33.33
CA MET A 1 11.23 -46.47 32.11
C MET A 1 10.48 -45.34 31.51
N LYS A 2 11.08 -44.26 31.51
CA LYS A 2 10.41 -43.04 31.01
C LYS A 2 10.77 -42.82 29.58
N LYS A 3 9.78 -42.86 28.74
CA LYS A 3 9.95 -42.42 27.36
C LYS A 3 9.88 -40.90 27.36
N LEU A 4 10.99 -40.31 27.07
CA LEU A 4 10.99 -38.90 26.76
C LEU A 4 10.33 -38.75 25.41
N ILE A 5 9.14 -38.27 25.41
CA ILE A 5 8.52 -37.81 24.19
C ILE A 5 9.16 -36.45 23.92
N LEU A 6 10.16 -36.46 23.06
CA LEU A 6 10.63 -35.22 22.49
C LEU A 6 9.53 -34.69 21.61
N LEU A 7 8.78 -33.75 22.12
CA LEU A 7 7.92 -32.97 21.28
C LEU A 7 8.83 -32.15 20.38
N ALA A 8 9.06 -32.65 19.19
CA ALA A 8 9.70 -31.85 18.18
C ALA A 8 8.77 -30.66 17.92
N MET A 9 9.17 -29.52 18.39
CA MET A 9 8.54 -28.28 17.98
C MET A 9 8.80 -28.16 16.50
N LEU A 10 7.78 -28.49 15.73
CA LEU A 10 7.75 -28.19 14.32
C LEU A 10 7.62 -26.68 14.16
N CYS A 11 8.76 -26.03 14.05
CA CYS A 11 8.78 -24.70 13.48
C CYS A 11 8.22 -24.82 12.07
N VAL A 12 7.05 -24.26 11.86
CA VAL A 12 6.41 -24.23 10.56
C VAL A 12 7.08 -23.14 9.72
N PRO A 13 7.89 -23.46 8.72
CA PRO A 13 8.59 -22.45 7.93
C PRO A 13 7.74 -21.81 6.83
N GLY A 14 6.43 -21.99 6.83
CA GLY A 14 5.56 -21.49 5.77
C GLY A 14 5.03 -20.06 5.96
N ILE A 15 5.28 -19.46 7.12
CA ILE A 15 4.68 -18.17 7.49
C ILE A 15 5.31 -17.00 6.71
N ALA A 16 6.57 -17.13 6.27
CA ALA A 16 7.31 -16.05 5.63
C ALA A 16 6.78 -15.67 4.23
N LEU A 17 6.20 -16.58 3.47
CA LEU A 17 5.71 -16.33 2.11
C LEU A 17 4.36 -15.60 2.11
N SER A 18 3.44 -15.97 3.01
CA SER A 18 2.17 -15.27 3.16
C SER A 18 2.36 -13.88 3.75
N SER A 19 3.35 -13.68 4.62
CA SER A 19 3.64 -12.38 5.22
C SER A 19 4.18 -11.37 4.21
N THR A 20 4.89 -11.80 3.17
CA THR A 20 5.38 -10.90 2.12
C THR A 20 4.23 -10.29 1.33
N LYS A 21 3.28 -11.10 0.90
CA LYS A 21 2.09 -10.60 0.18
C LYS A 21 1.28 -9.66 1.08
N GLU A 22 1.05 -10.04 2.32
CA GLU A 22 0.31 -9.22 3.28
C GLU A 22 1.01 -7.89 3.53
N ALA A 23 2.33 -7.89 3.66
CA ALA A 23 3.10 -6.67 3.85
C ALA A 23 3.01 -5.75 2.63
N LEU A 24 3.08 -6.30 1.42
CA LEU A 24 2.89 -5.52 0.20
C LEU A 24 1.46 -4.98 0.10
N ASP A 25 0.47 -5.78 0.44
CA ASP A 25 -0.93 -5.37 0.39
C ASP A 25 -1.22 -4.26 1.41
N TYR A 26 -0.54 -4.26 2.54
CA TYR A 26 -0.63 -3.17 3.51
C TYR A 26 -0.24 -1.83 2.88
N CYS A 27 0.75 -1.82 1.99
CA CYS A 27 1.17 -0.60 1.30
C CYS A 27 0.09 -0.02 0.38
N ALA A 28 -0.96 -0.79 0.07
CA ALA A 28 -2.09 -0.33 -0.73
C ALA A 28 -3.29 0.13 0.11
N THR A 29 -3.21 0.03 1.44
CA THR A 29 -4.30 0.46 2.32
C THR A 29 -4.27 1.95 2.60
N THR A 30 -5.37 2.47 3.12
CA THR A 30 -5.45 3.88 3.52
C THR A 30 -4.51 4.24 4.67
N GLU A 31 -4.06 3.26 5.44
CA GLU A 31 -3.13 3.46 6.55
C GLU A 31 -1.67 3.56 6.10
N SER A 32 -1.41 3.21 4.83
CA SER A 32 -0.05 3.22 4.31
C SER A 32 0.48 4.63 4.07
N TRP A 33 1.80 4.73 4.00
CA TRP A 33 2.50 5.99 3.74
C TRP A 33 1.96 6.72 2.51
N ALA A 34 1.84 6.02 1.37
CA ALA A 34 1.42 6.64 0.11
C ALA A 34 0.01 7.21 0.22
N ALA A 35 -0.92 6.43 0.74
CA ALA A 35 -2.31 6.86 0.88
C ALA A 35 -2.43 8.03 1.86
N GLN A 36 -1.75 7.99 3.00
CA GLN A 36 -1.80 9.05 3.99
C GLN A 36 -1.24 10.36 3.46
N LYS A 37 -0.17 10.33 2.68
CA LYS A 37 0.37 11.53 2.05
C LYS A 37 -0.65 12.22 1.14
N VAL A 38 -1.35 11.44 0.33
CA VAL A 38 -2.36 11.96 -0.60
C VAL A 38 -3.59 12.47 0.15
N ILE A 39 -4.07 11.69 1.11
CA ILE A 39 -5.25 12.06 1.91
C ILE A 39 -4.98 13.36 2.69
N ASP A 40 -3.81 13.46 3.30
CA ASP A 40 -3.44 14.66 4.06
C ASP A 40 -3.32 15.88 3.14
N ALA A 41 -2.68 15.73 1.99
CA ALA A 41 -2.53 16.83 1.03
C ALA A 41 -3.90 17.28 0.49
N ALA A 42 -4.79 16.35 0.18
CA ALA A 42 -6.13 16.65 -0.29
C ALA A 42 -6.94 17.39 0.79
N PHE A 43 -6.88 16.91 2.02
CA PHE A 43 -7.59 17.52 3.14
C PHE A 43 -7.08 18.91 3.44
N GLU A 44 -5.78 19.16 3.34
CA GLU A 44 -5.22 20.49 3.52
C GLU A 44 -5.76 21.51 2.50
N ARG A 45 -6.01 21.05 1.29
CA ARG A 45 -6.58 21.90 0.23
C ARG A 45 -8.09 22.07 0.34
N ASN A 46 -8.77 21.06 0.89
CA ASN A 46 -10.21 21.06 0.95
C ASN A 46 -10.69 20.41 2.24
N LYS A 47 -11.03 21.23 3.22
CA LYS A 47 -11.49 20.79 4.54
C LYS A 47 -12.90 20.20 4.53
N GLN A 48 -13.60 20.25 3.39
CA GLN A 48 -14.92 19.65 3.24
C GLN A 48 -14.85 18.16 2.96
N LEU A 49 -13.65 17.62 2.74
CA LEU A 49 -13.45 16.20 2.54
C LEU A 49 -13.51 15.44 3.86
N ASP A 50 -14.08 14.26 3.83
CA ASP A 50 -14.14 13.36 4.97
C ASP A 50 -12.96 12.38 4.89
N ARG A 51 -11.84 12.78 5.46
CA ARG A 51 -10.61 11.98 5.42
C ARG A 51 -10.75 10.63 6.13
N MET A 52 -11.65 10.52 7.09
CA MET A 52 -11.85 9.28 7.86
C MET A 52 -12.58 8.22 7.07
N LYS A 53 -13.27 8.61 6.01
CA LYS A 53 -14.00 7.70 5.12
C LYS A 53 -13.29 7.46 3.80
N ALA A 54 -12.05 7.88 3.68
CA ALA A 54 -11.25 7.61 2.50
C ALA A 54 -11.08 6.10 2.32
N THR A 55 -11.07 5.66 1.07
CA THR A 55 -10.79 4.28 0.70
C THR A 55 -9.64 4.23 -0.28
N SER A 56 -8.99 3.10 -0.36
CA SER A 56 -7.93 2.89 -1.34
C SER A 56 -8.01 1.49 -1.91
N SER A 57 -7.56 1.36 -3.15
CA SER A 57 -7.50 0.06 -3.82
C SER A 57 -6.27 -0.04 -4.69
N LEU A 58 -5.74 -1.24 -4.80
CA LEU A 58 -4.59 -1.50 -5.65
C LEU A 58 -5.02 -1.50 -7.12
N ILE A 59 -4.37 -0.68 -7.95
CA ILE A 59 -4.55 -0.72 -9.40
C ILE A 59 -3.58 -1.72 -9.99
N GLU A 60 -2.28 -1.57 -9.70
CA GLU A 60 -1.28 -2.50 -10.17
C GLU A 60 -0.04 -2.47 -9.27
N ARG A 61 0.68 -3.57 -9.30
CA ARG A 61 1.96 -3.73 -8.61
C ARG A 61 2.86 -4.61 -9.45
N HIS A 62 4.05 -4.11 -9.75
CA HIS A 62 5.02 -4.82 -10.57
C HIS A 62 6.35 -4.95 -9.85
N LYS A 63 6.88 -6.16 -9.88
CA LYS A 63 8.25 -6.40 -9.43
C LYS A 63 9.21 -5.64 -10.33
N LEU A 64 10.11 -4.86 -9.75
CA LEU A 64 11.15 -4.18 -10.51
C LEU A 64 12.22 -5.19 -10.91
N VAL A 65 12.46 -5.27 -12.21
CA VAL A 65 13.50 -6.12 -12.76
C VAL A 65 14.28 -5.35 -13.81
N LYS A 66 15.55 -5.67 -13.94
CA LYS A 66 16.40 -5.18 -15.02
C LYS A 66 16.75 -6.39 -15.89
N GLY A 67 16.12 -6.46 -17.06
CA GLY A 67 16.16 -7.69 -17.84
C GLY A 67 15.43 -8.79 -17.06
N LYS A 68 16.15 -9.86 -16.71
CA LYS A 68 15.59 -10.95 -15.91
C LYS A 68 16.02 -10.91 -14.44
N LYS A 69 16.80 -9.89 -14.05
CA LYS A 69 17.34 -9.81 -12.69
C LYS A 69 16.45 -8.94 -11.82
N PRO A 70 16.04 -9.46 -10.64
CA PRO A 70 15.30 -8.65 -9.67
C PRO A 70 16.14 -7.46 -9.22
N ILE A 71 15.49 -6.30 -9.07
CA ILE A 71 16.12 -5.13 -8.46
C ILE A 71 15.84 -5.17 -6.97
N THR A 72 16.90 -5.24 -6.19
CA THR A 72 16.82 -5.22 -4.74
C THR A 72 17.58 -4.02 -4.21
N PHE A 73 17.23 -3.59 -3.01
CA PHE A 73 17.88 -2.46 -2.37
C PHE A 73 18.19 -2.78 -0.91
N GLU A 74 19.44 -3.08 -0.63
CA GLU A 74 19.95 -3.33 0.73
C GLU A 74 19.02 -4.25 1.53
N ASP A 75 18.75 -3.90 2.78
CA ASP A 75 17.90 -4.66 3.69
C ASP A 75 16.41 -4.60 3.31
N TRP A 76 16.04 -3.68 2.42
CA TRP A 76 14.65 -3.56 1.97
C TRP A 76 14.23 -4.66 1.01
N GLY A 77 15.20 -5.36 0.42
CA GLY A 77 14.94 -6.49 -0.47
C GLY A 77 14.39 -6.08 -1.83
N GLN A 78 13.53 -6.93 -2.37
CA GLN A 78 12.94 -6.74 -3.70
C GLN A 78 12.08 -5.49 -3.76
N LEU A 79 12.32 -4.66 -4.76
CA LEU A 79 11.53 -3.45 -5.01
C LEU A 79 10.38 -3.73 -5.97
N TYR A 80 9.31 -2.98 -5.77
CA TYR A 80 8.10 -3.02 -6.61
C TYR A 80 7.68 -1.60 -6.94
N THR A 81 7.14 -1.39 -8.13
CA THR A 81 6.33 -0.20 -8.41
C THR A 81 4.89 -0.51 -8.05
N GLN A 82 4.19 0.45 -7.48
CA GLN A 82 2.81 0.27 -7.09
C GLN A 82 2.01 1.51 -7.44
N THR A 83 0.83 1.30 -7.99
CA THR A 83 -0.15 2.36 -8.23
C THR A 83 -1.44 1.99 -7.52
N ILE A 84 -1.95 2.93 -6.74
CA ILE A 84 -3.21 2.78 -5.99
C ILE A 84 -4.18 3.89 -6.38
N GLU A 85 -5.46 3.60 -6.26
CA GLU A 85 -6.52 4.59 -6.36
C GLU A 85 -6.99 4.96 -4.96
N ILE A 86 -7.16 6.24 -4.72
CA ILE A 86 -7.63 6.75 -3.43
C ILE A 86 -8.89 7.56 -3.69
N SER A 87 -9.97 7.22 -3.00
CA SER A 87 -11.25 7.91 -3.08
C SER A 87 -11.54 8.57 -1.74
N ILE A 88 -11.79 9.86 -1.75
CA ILE A 88 -12.06 10.62 -0.53
C ILE A 88 -13.44 11.27 -0.67
N PRO A 89 -14.44 10.82 0.08
CA PRO A 89 -15.77 11.42 0.00
C PRO A 89 -15.79 12.79 0.66
N TYR A 90 -16.78 13.59 0.27
CA TYR A 90 -17.08 14.82 0.99
C TYR A 90 -17.88 14.50 2.25
N ILE A 91 -17.78 15.38 3.24
CA ILE A 91 -18.66 15.34 4.42
C ILE A 91 -20.11 15.43 3.96
N ASP A 92 -20.38 16.29 2.97
CA ASP A 92 -21.66 16.33 2.29
C ASP A 92 -21.74 15.18 1.26
N ASN A 93 -22.50 14.15 1.58
CA ASN A 93 -22.60 12.95 0.75
C ASN A 93 -23.36 13.15 -0.57
N HIS A 94 -23.88 14.35 -0.86
CA HIS A 94 -24.49 14.68 -2.15
C HIS A 94 -23.43 14.96 -3.23
N LYS A 95 -22.21 15.27 -2.83
CA LYS A 95 -21.11 15.49 -3.75
C LYS A 95 -20.39 14.17 -4.02
N LYS A 96 -19.96 14.00 -5.27
CA LYS A 96 -19.15 12.84 -5.63
C LYS A 96 -17.76 12.94 -5.01
N PRO A 97 -17.15 11.82 -4.61
CA PRO A 97 -15.84 11.85 -4.01
C PRO A 97 -14.77 12.36 -4.97
N VAL A 98 -13.70 12.91 -4.41
CA VAL A 98 -12.49 13.18 -5.18
C VAL A 98 -11.70 11.89 -5.31
N ILE A 99 -11.06 11.72 -6.46
CA ILE A 99 -10.32 10.48 -6.78
C ILE A 99 -8.91 10.84 -7.22
N PHE A 100 -7.95 10.17 -6.60
CA PHE A 100 -6.53 10.30 -6.92
C PHE A 100 -5.97 8.96 -7.35
N ILE A 101 -4.95 8.99 -8.19
CA ILE A 101 -4.03 7.87 -8.34
C ILE A 101 -2.69 8.25 -7.76
N ALA A 102 -2.04 7.30 -7.12
CA ALA A 102 -0.76 7.51 -6.46
C ALA A 102 0.18 6.37 -6.79
N SER A 103 1.40 6.72 -7.19
CA SER A 103 2.44 5.76 -7.54
C SER A 103 3.67 5.96 -6.68
N SER A 104 4.27 4.85 -6.29
CA SER A 104 5.48 4.85 -5.47
C SER A 104 6.26 3.55 -5.66
N ILE A 105 7.49 3.54 -5.17
CA ILE A 105 8.29 2.32 -5.08
C ILE A 105 8.22 1.83 -3.64
N ILE A 106 7.95 0.55 -3.50
CA ILE A 106 7.79 -0.11 -2.20
C ILE A 106 8.60 -1.40 -2.14
N SER A 107 8.76 -1.91 -0.94
CA SER A 107 9.18 -3.29 -0.69
C SER A 107 8.27 -3.90 0.37
N ALA A 108 8.41 -5.20 0.61
CA ALA A 108 7.68 -5.85 1.69
C ALA A 108 8.07 -5.31 3.08
N GLU A 109 9.26 -4.72 3.18
CA GLU A 109 9.77 -4.19 4.44
C GLU A 109 9.40 -2.72 4.66
N GLU A 110 9.12 -1.96 3.58
CA GLU A 110 8.92 -0.52 3.69
C GLU A 110 8.05 0.02 2.58
N CYS A 111 7.02 0.78 2.94
CA CYS A 111 6.13 1.44 1.99
C CYS A 111 6.59 2.86 1.61
N SER A 112 7.55 3.44 2.32
CA SER A 112 7.93 4.85 2.20
C SER A 112 9.30 5.06 1.56
N LEU A 113 9.66 4.20 0.59
CA LEU A 113 11.00 4.25 -0.03
C LEU A 113 11.19 5.44 -0.96
N THR A 114 10.10 5.96 -1.54
CA THR A 114 10.15 7.14 -2.41
C THR A 114 9.06 8.12 -2.04
N GLU A 115 9.20 9.35 -2.49
CA GLU A 115 8.08 10.28 -2.52
C GLU A 115 6.97 9.72 -3.39
N VAL A 116 5.74 10.10 -3.08
CA VAL A 116 4.56 9.63 -3.78
C VAL A 116 4.24 10.61 -4.90
N ALA A 117 4.17 10.10 -6.13
CA ALA A 117 3.64 10.87 -7.26
C ALA A 117 2.13 10.63 -7.31
N TYR A 118 1.34 11.69 -7.30
CA TYR A 118 -0.11 11.53 -7.33
C TYR A 118 -0.78 12.56 -8.22
N PHE A 119 -1.94 12.20 -8.74
CA PHE A 119 -2.72 13.02 -9.66
C PHE A 119 -4.20 12.95 -9.28
N ASP A 120 -4.85 14.10 -9.32
CA ASP A 120 -6.29 14.19 -9.19
C ASP A 120 -6.93 13.78 -10.52
N ILE A 121 -7.68 12.68 -10.50
CA ILE A 121 -8.39 12.16 -11.65
C ILE A 121 -9.91 12.25 -11.47
N THR A 122 -10.35 13.08 -10.54
CA THR A 122 -11.78 13.24 -10.27
C THR A 122 -12.50 13.63 -11.55
N PRO A 123 -13.54 12.87 -11.97
CA PRO A 123 -14.32 13.23 -13.14
C PRO A 123 -14.99 14.59 -12.96
N GLU A 124 -14.96 15.41 -14.00
CA GLU A 124 -15.69 16.67 -13.98
C GLU A 124 -17.19 16.39 -13.92
N ASN A 125 -17.85 17.11 -13.03
CA ASN A 125 -19.31 17.07 -12.97
C ASN A 125 -19.87 18.02 -14.01
N ASN A 126 -20.36 17.45 -15.09
CA ASN A 126 -21.15 18.21 -16.05
C ASN A 126 -22.61 18.22 -15.64
#